data_9aab715b93f91a86feb7dd5fd058591e
#
_entry.id   9aab715b93f91a86feb7dd5fd058591e
#
_cell.length_a   1.000
_cell.length_b   1.000
_cell.length_c   1.000
_cell.angle_alpha   90.00
_cell.angle_beta   90.00
_cell.angle_gamma   90.00
#
_symmetry.space_group_name_H-M   'P 1'
#
loop_
_entity.id
_entity.type
_entity.pdbx_description
1 polymer ?
#
loop_
_entity_poly.entity_id
_entity_poly.type
_entity_poly.pdbx_seq_one_letter_code
_entity_poly.pdbx_strand_id
1 'polypeptide(L)' 'MAFVCAQCDRDETRCECDRFCIICQGWDNVRLCNDGQYYCLTCREACDLVAQG' A
#
# COMPACT_ATOMS: atom_id res chain seq x y z
N MET A 1 2.20 2.07 -15.22
CA MET A 1 1.03 2.72 -14.61
C MET A 1 1.20 2.82 -13.10
N ALA A 2 0.81 3.95 -12.54
CA ALA A 2 0.86 4.13 -11.11
C ALA A 2 -0.33 3.45 -10.44
N PHE A 3 -0.10 2.85 -9.29
CA PHE A 3 -1.19 2.31 -8.48
C PHE A 3 -1.93 3.45 -7.79
N VAL A 4 -3.20 3.26 -7.55
CA VAL A 4 -4.06 4.29 -6.98
C VAL A 4 -4.70 3.77 -5.70
N CYS A 5 -4.71 4.61 -4.67
CA CYS A 5 -5.35 4.27 -3.40
C CYS A 5 -6.85 4.07 -3.61
N ALA A 6 -7.37 2.92 -3.18
CA ALA A 6 -8.78 2.60 -3.37
C ALA A 6 -9.71 3.49 -2.55
N GLN A 7 -9.20 4.16 -1.53
CA GLN A 7 -10.00 4.98 -0.63
C GLN A 7 -10.20 6.41 -1.15
N CYS A 8 -9.17 6.99 -1.78
CA CYS A 8 -9.24 8.38 -2.21
C CYS A 8 -9.01 8.58 -3.70
N ASP A 9 -8.73 7.52 -4.45
CA ASP A 9 -8.47 7.55 -5.89
C ASP A 9 -7.26 8.43 -6.26
N ARG A 10 -6.32 8.59 -5.32
CA ARG A 10 -5.09 9.34 -5.56
C ARG A 10 -3.90 8.41 -5.51
N ASP A 11 -2.82 8.80 -6.19
CA ASP A 11 -1.61 7.99 -6.17
C ASP A 11 -0.96 8.03 -4.77
N GLU A 12 0.07 7.20 -4.57
CA GLU A 12 0.74 7.11 -3.28
C GLU A 12 1.29 8.46 -2.81
N THR A 13 1.79 9.26 -3.74
CA THR A 13 2.39 10.55 -3.42
C THR A 13 1.36 11.55 -2.92
N ARG A 14 0.16 11.52 -3.47
CA ARG A 14 -0.90 12.48 -3.17
C ARG A 14 -1.90 12.00 -2.13
N CYS A 15 -1.87 10.70 -1.83
CA CYS A 15 -2.80 10.12 -0.87
C CYS A 15 -2.56 10.68 0.54
N GLU A 16 -3.63 11.12 1.18
CA GLU A 16 -3.59 11.65 2.55
C GLU A 16 -4.23 10.71 3.56
N CYS A 17 -4.57 9.50 3.13
CA CYS A 17 -5.15 8.50 4.01
C CYS A 17 -4.10 7.94 4.95
N ASP A 18 -4.54 7.30 6.03
CA ASP A 18 -3.64 6.61 6.94
C ASP A 18 -2.95 5.47 6.19
N ARG A 19 -1.63 5.46 6.22
CA ARG A 19 -0.82 4.49 5.48
C ARG A 19 -0.30 3.41 6.42
N PHE A 20 -1.15 2.48 6.74
CA PHE A 20 -0.77 1.36 7.58
C PHE A 20 -1.12 0.05 6.87
N CYS A 21 -0.39 -1.02 7.23
CA CYS A 21 -0.66 -2.33 6.66
C CYS A 21 -2.05 -2.81 7.06
N ILE A 22 -2.86 -3.19 6.09
CA ILE A 22 -4.23 -3.61 6.36
C ILE A 22 -4.30 -5.02 6.95
N ILE A 23 -3.20 -5.75 6.94
CA ILE A 23 -3.15 -7.12 7.49
C ILE A 23 -2.68 -7.11 8.93
N CYS A 24 -1.50 -6.55 9.18
CA CYS A 24 -0.91 -6.55 10.52
C CYS A 24 -0.98 -5.19 11.20
N GLN A 25 -1.46 -4.17 10.48
CA GLN A 25 -1.62 -2.81 10.99
C GLN A 25 -0.30 -2.17 11.41
N GLY A 26 0.80 -2.64 10.81
CA GLY A 26 2.10 -2.05 11.05
C GLY A 26 2.29 -0.79 10.21
N TRP A 27 3.25 0.04 10.64
CA TRP A 27 3.55 1.29 9.94
C TRP A 27 4.91 1.25 9.23
N ASP A 28 5.61 0.13 9.34
CA ASP A 28 6.97 -0.02 8.86
C ASP A 28 7.00 -0.45 7.39
N ASN A 29 7.71 0.31 6.56
CA ASN A 29 7.88 -0.01 5.14
C ASN A 29 6.56 -0.25 4.42
N VAL A 30 5.53 0.49 4.79
CA VAL A 30 4.21 0.35 4.18
C VAL A 30 4.17 1.08 2.86
N ARG A 31 3.75 0.38 1.80
CA ARG A 31 3.70 0.92 0.44
C ARG A 31 2.37 0.56 -0.22
N LEU A 32 1.97 1.41 -1.13
CA LEU A 32 0.76 1.16 -1.92
C LEU A 32 1.02 0.05 -2.92
N CYS A 33 0.18 -0.96 -2.91
CA CYS A 33 0.32 -2.15 -3.75
C CYS A 33 -0.64 -2.14 -4.92
N ASN A 34 -0.50 -3.14 -5.78
CA ASN A 34 -1.24 -3.21 -7.04
C ASN A 34 -2.75 -3.37 -6.88
N ASP A 35 -3.22 -3.72 -5.70
CA ASP A 35 -4.65 -3.84 -5.44
C ASP A 35 -5.27 -2.57 -4.85
N GLY A 36 -4.48 -1.51 -4.70
CA GLY A 36 -4.96 -0.24 -4.17
C GLY A 36 -4.92 -0.14 -2.66
N GLN A 37 -4.32 -1.11 -1.98
CA GLN A 37 -4.21 -1.13 -0.53
C GLN A 37 -2.76 -1.00 -0.09
N TYR A 38 -2.57 -0.67 1.18
CA TYR A 38 -1.23 -0.53 1.76
C TYR A 38 -0.84 -1.78 2.53
N TYR A 39 0.40 -2.22 2.35
CA TYR A 39 0.94 -3.40 3.02
C TYR A 39 2.37 -3.15 3.45
N CYS A 40 2.78 -3.71 4.58
CA CYS A 40 4.16 -3.66 5.00
C CYS A 40 5.01 -4.63 4.19
N LEU A 41 6.33 -4.51 4.29
CA LEU A 41 7.24 -5.33 3.50
C LEU A 41 6.99 -6.83 3.74
N THR A 42 6.83 -7.24 4.99
CA THR A 42 6.62 -8.65 5.34
C THR A 42 5.33 -9.18 4.72
N CYS A 43 4.25 -8.44 4.83
CA CYS A 43 2.96 -8.87 4.27
C CYS A 43 2.99 -8.89 2.74
N ARG A 44 3.69 -7.94 2.12
CA ARG A 44 3.83 -7.93 0.67
C ARG A 44 4.55 -9.16 0.17
N GLU A 45 5.63 -9.55 0.85
CA GLU A 45 6.37 -10.75 0.47
C GLU A 45 5.57 -12.02 0.68
N ALA A 46 4.81 -12.08 1.78
CA ALA A 46 4.01 -13.27 2.09
C ALA A 46 2.88 -13.48 1.10
N CYS A 47 2.33 -12.40 0.55
CA CYS A 47 1.19 -12.46 -0.38
C CYS A 47 1.58 -12.21 -1.82
N ASP A 48 2.87 -12.09 -2.12
CA ASP A 48 3.38 -11.81 -3.47
C ASP A 48 2.78 -10.54 -4.07
N LEU A 49 2.55 -9.54 -3.22
CA LEU A 49 2.01 -8.26 -3.68
C LEU A 49 3.12 -7.36 -4.21
N VAL A 50 2.78 -6.57 -5.20
CA VAL A 50 3.74 -5.70 -5.87
C VAL A 50 3.52 -4.25 -5.44
N ALA A 51 4.55 -3.62 -4.89
CA ALA A 51 4.50 -2.22 -4.54
C ALA A 51 4.87 -1.35 -5.73
N GLN A 52 4.33 -0.14 -5.74
CA GLN A 52 4.67 0.83 -6.75
C GLN A 52 6.11 1.29 -6.57
N GLY A 53 6.80 1.42 -7.64
CA GLY A 53 8.16 1.93 -7.63
C GLY A 53 9.18 0.96 -8.03
#